data_a352ade8475e65ff532c84e58363c5f3
#
_entry.id   a352ade8475e65ff532c84e58363c5f3
#
_cell.length_a   1.000
_cell.length_b   1.000
_cell.length_c   1.000
_cell.angle_alpha   90.00
_cell.angle_beta   90.00
_cell.angle_gamma   90.00
#
_symmetry.space_group_name_H-M   'P 1'
#
loop_
_entity.id
_entity.type
_entity.pdbx_description
1 polymer ?
#
loop_
_entity_poly.entity_id
_entity_poly.type
_entity_poly.pdbx_seq_one_letter_code
_entity_poly.pdbx_strand_id
1 'polypeptide(L)'
;MSNLGFNIAGVEFKNPVMTASGTFGSVGKEFEEFIDLSSLGAIVVKGISLDPWDGNNSPRIAETYGGMINSVGLQNDGVDNFIKNDMKFLEKQNTNIIVNIAGKTVEEYKEVARRLEDTDIDMIELNISCPNVKEGGVAFGTNALMAESITKEVKKVTNKPLIVKLSPNVTDITEIARAVESGGADCISMINTLIGMKIDIHRRKPVLFNKIGGLSGPAIKPVAIRMVHQVSKTVEIPIIGMGGIMTGEDAIEFIMAGATGVAVGTANLINPTATIDVLDGIKKYMNDYNITDLSSIRGIID
;
A
#
# COMPACT_ATOMS: atom_id res chain seq x y z
N MET A 1 11.13 -18.28 20.71
CA MET A 1 10.96 -17.66 19.39
C MET A 1 10.18 -16.39 19.57
N SER A 2 10.58 -15.29 18.93
CA SER A 2 9.88 -14.02 19.02
C SER A 2 8.54 -14.07 18.29
N ASN A 3 7.48 -13.52 18.88
CA ASN A 3 6.17 -13.42 18.23
C ASN A 3 6.15 -12.23 17.27
N LEU A 4 5.99 -12.52 15.98
CA LEU A 4 5.86 -11.54 14.90
C LEU A 4 4.43 -11.47 14.36
N GLY A 5 3.58 -12.42 14.75
CA GLY A 5 2.21 -12.54 14.25
C GLY A 5 1.28 -11.45 14.80
N PHE A 6 0.28 -11.11 14.01
CA PHE A 6 -0.79 -10.19 14.39
C PHE A 6 -2.07 -10.51 13.63
N ASN A 7 -3.18 -9.88 14.03
CA ASN A 7 -4.49 -10.06 13.39
C ASN A 7 -5.03 -8.71 12.92
N ILE A 8 -5.64 -8.69 11.73
CA ILE A 8 -6.44 -7.58 11.22
C ILE A 8 -7.81 -8.13 10.80
N ALA A 9 -8.85 -7.71 11.49
CA ALA A 9 -10.25 -8.03 11.15
C ALA A 9 -10.51 -9.54 10.92
N GLY A 10 -9.86 -10.39 11.72
CA GLY A 10 -9.98 -11.85 11.64
C GLY A 10 -8.96 -12.54 10.74
N VAL A 11 -8.19 -11.79 9.95
CA VAL A 11 -7.10 -12.34 9.13
C VAL A 11 -5.81 -12.41 9.94
N GLU A 12 -5.23 -13.60 10.07
CA GLU A 12 -3.97 -13.84 10.78
C GLU A 12 -2.77 -13.62 9.87
N PHE A 13 -1.82 -12.82 10.33
CA PHE A 13 -0.55 -12.55 9.65
C PHE A 13 0.60 -13.20 10.42
N LYS A 14 1.44 -13.97 9.75
CA LYS A 14 2.60 -14.66 10.37
C LYS A 14 3.75 -13.71 10.75
N ASN A 15 3.84 -12.55 10.09
CA ASN A 15 4.82 -11.48 10.36
C ASN A 15 4.33 -10.14 9.76
N PRO A 16 4.93 -9.00 10.16
CA PRO A 16 4.42 -7.68 9.82
C PRO A 16 4.80 -7.21 8.41
N VAL A 17 5.65 -7.92 7.66
CA VAL A 17 6.21 -7.43 6.40
C VAL A 17 5.39 -7.91 5.21
N MET A 18 4.95 -6.95 4.40
CA MET A 18 4.24 -7.21 3.16
C MET A 18 4.78 -6.34 2.01
N THR A 19 4.39 -6.66 0.78
CA THR A 19 4.73 -5.84 -0.38
C THR A 19 3.82 -4.62 -0.47
N ALA A 20 4.27 -3.52 -1.06
CA ALA A 20 3.38 -2.39 -1.41
C ALA A 20 2.87 -2.55 -2.84
N SER A 21 1.60 -2.24 -3.07
CA SER A 21 0.98 -2.36 -4.38
C SER A 21 1.73 -1.60 -5.47
N GLY A 22 1.92 -2.24 -6.63
CA GLY A 22 2.57 -1.65 -7.81
C GLY A 22 4.09 -1.59 -7.79
N THR A 23 4.75 -2.22 -6.82
CA THR A 23 6.22 -2.29 -6.70
C THR A 23 6.76 -3.72 -6.62
N PHE A 24 5.90 -4.70 -6.89
CA PHE A 24 6.22 -6.12 -6.80
C PHE A 24 5.67 -6.89 -8.01
N GLY A 25 5.93 -6.41 -9.22
CA GLY A 25 5.30 -6.90 -10.44
C GLY A 25 3.77 -6.74 -10.42
N SER A 26 3.06 -7.58 -11.14
CA SER A 26 1.59 -7.67 -11.02
C SER A 26 1.19 -8.40 -9.74
N VAL A 27 1.78 -9.58 -9.49
CA VAL A 27 1.45 -10.50 -8.41
C VAL A 27 2.68 -11.09 -7.71
N GLY A 28 3.87 -10.59 -8.00
CA GLY A 28 5.12 -11.06 -7.40
C GLY A 28 5.79 -12.23 -8.10
N LYS A 29 5.28 -12.70 -9.23
CA LYS A 29 5.83 -13.87 -9.93
C LYS A 29 7.30 -13.71 -10.31
N GLU A 30 7.70 -12.51 -10.71
CA GLU A 30 9.08 -12.19 -11.10
C GLU A 30 10.05 -12.25 -9.90
N PHE A 31 9.54 -12.25 -8.67
CA PHE A 31 10.35 -12.28 -7.46
C PHE A 31 10.58 -13.69 -6.92
N GLU A 32 9.86 -14.73 -7.41
CA GLU A 32 10.06 -16.13 -6.97
C GLU A 32 11.49 -16.64 -7.19
N GLU A 33 12.20 -16.09 -8.17
CA GLU A 33 13.60 -16.44 -8.42
C GLU A 33 14.56 -15.92 -7.33
N PHE A 34 14.14 -14.93 -6.55
CA PHE A 34 14.98 -14.24 -5.57
C PHE A 34 14.59 -14.53 -4.13
N ILE A 35 13.30 -14.76 -3.87
CA ILE A 35 12.78 -14.95 -2.49
C ILE A 35 11.69 -16.03 -2.46
N ASP A 36 11.55 -16.66 -1.29
CA ASP A 36 10.38 -17.47 -0.97
C ASP A 36 9.22 -16.56 -0.57
N LEU A 37 8.24 -16.41 -1.46
CA LEU A 37 7.06 -15.56 -1.25
C LEU A 37 6.24 -16.01 -0.03
N SER A 38 6.30 -17.30 0.33
CA SER A 38 5.63 -17.82 1.52
C SER A 38 6.21 -17.26 2.83
N SER A 39 7.38 -16.66 2.81
CA SER A 39 8.00 -16.01 3.97
C SER A 39 7.37 -14.66 4.33
N LEU A 40 6.64 -14.04 3.42
CA LEU A 40 6.00 -12.74 3.63
C LEU A 40 4.73 -12.85 4.47
N GLY A 41 4.39 -11.78 5.19
CA GLY A 41 3.11 -11.66 5.89
C GLY A 41 1.92 -11.54 4.92
N ALA A 42 2.11 -10.83 3.80
CA ALA A 42 1.15 -10.76 2.71
C ALA A 42 1.82 -10.32 1.40
N ILE A 43 1.20 -10.66 0.28
CA ILE A 43 1.43 -10.05 -1.03
C ILE A 43 0.31 -9.07 -1.30
N VAL A 44 0.66 -7.77 -1.45
CA VAL A 44 -0.29 -6.76 -1.93
C VAL A 44 -0.07 -6.60 -3.43
N VAL A 45 -1.04 -7.03 -4.22
CA VAL A 45 -0.93 -7.03 -5.68
C VAL A 45 -1.07 -5.64 -6.28
N LYS A 46 -0.75 -5.52 -7.56
CA LYS A 46 -0.94 -4.28 -8.33
C LYS A 46 -2.39 -3.84 -8.30
N GLY A 47 -2.61 -2.52 -8.33
CA GLY A 47 -3.97 -1.96 -8.42
C GLY A 47 -4.73 -2.47 -9.64
N ILE A 48 -5.90 -3.07 -9.41
CA ILE A 48 -6.75 -3.71 -10.40
C ILE A 48 -8.01 -2.87 -10.60
N SER A 49 -8.38 -2.63 -11.85
CA SER A 49 -9.60 -1.93 -12.25
C SER A 49 -10.63 -2.88 -12.87
N LEU A 50 -11.84 -2.38 -13.08
CA LEU A 50 -12.90 -3.15 -13.73
C LEU A 50 -12.49 -3.58 -15.12
N ASP A 51 -12.10 -2.62 -15.95
CA ASP A 51 -11.58 -2.83 -17.30
C ASP A 51 -10.06 -2.65 -17.32
N PRO A 52 -9.34 -3.20 -18.32
CA PRO A 52 -7.91 -2.97 -18.50
C PRO A 52 -7.56 -1.48 -18.64
N TRP A 53 -6.44 -1.07 -18.05
CA TRP A 53 -5.87 0.28 -18.23
C TRP A 53 -4.45 0.19 -18.78
N ASP A 54 -4.20 0.87 -19.90
CA ASP A 54 -2.89 0.90 -20.57
C ASP A 54 -1.81 1.65 -19.77
N GLY A 55 -2.23 2.47 -18.80
CA GLY A 55 -1.34 3.37 -18.08
C GLY A 55 -0.97 4.61 -18.90
N ASN A 56 0.01 5.36 -18.39
CA ASN A 56 0.47 6.59 -19.02
C ASN A 56 1.60 6.33 -20.03
N ASN A 57 1.80 7.27 -20.97
CA ASN A 57 2.91 7.26 -21.91
C ASN A 57 4.27 7.42 -21.21
N SER A 58 5.32 6.85 -21.83
CA SER A 58 6.70 7.03 -21.40
C SER A 58 7.28 8.38 -21.86
N PRO A 59 8.26 8.93 -21.09
CA PRO A 59 8.87 8.43 -19.85
C PRO A 59 7.92 8.58 -18.65
N ARG A 60 7.79 7.51 -17.88
CA ARG A 60 6.86 7.49 -16.73
C ARG A 60 7.51 7.18 -15.39
N ILE A 61 8.84 7.05 -15.37
CA ILE A 61 9.68 6.81 -14.18
C ILE A 61 10.93 7.65 -14.31
N ALA A 62 11.42 8.22 -13.20
CA ALA A 62 12.70 8.88 -13.10
C ALA A 62 13.27 8.78 -11.70
N GLU A 63 14.57 8.56 -11.59
CA GLU A 63 15.30 8.60 -10.32
C GLU A 63 15.38 10.02 -9.76
N THR A 64 15.43 10.13 -8.45
CA THR A 64 15.68 11.37 -7.70
C THR A 64 16.67 11.10 -6.58
N TYR A 65 17.17 12.15 -5.92
CA TYR A 65 17.94 11.96 -4.69
C TYR A 65 17.07 11.29 -3.63
N GLY A 66 17.52 10.15 -3.13
CA GLY A 66 16.82 9.39 -2.10
C GLY A 66 15.49 8.74 -2.52
N GLY A 67 15.32 8.45 -3.82
CA GLY A 67 14.13 7.74 -4.28
C GLY A 67 13.84 7.86 -5.76
N MET A 68 12.58 7.79 -6.12
CA MET A 68 12.11 7.88 -7.50
C MET A 68 10.79 8.64 -7.60
N ILE A 69 10.52 9.15 -8.80
CA ILE A 69 9.24 9.74 -9.16
C ILE A 69 8.61 8.92 -10.28
N ASN A 70 7.34 8.58 -10.15
CA ASN A 70 6.62 7.78 -11.14
C ASN A 70 5.25 8.38 -11.50
N SER A 71 4.83 8.10 -12.72
CA SER A 71 3.46 8.32 -13.20
C SER A 71 3.03 7.15 -14.09
N VAL A 72 3.10 5.93 -13.57
CA VAL A 72 2.76 4.70 -14.33
C VAL A 72 1.31 4.70 -14.81
N GLY A 73 0.38 5.28 -14.02
CA GLY A 73 -1.02 5.41 -14.41
C GLY A 73 -1.84 4.14 -14.23
N LEU A 74 -1.55 3.39 -13.17
CA LEU A 74 -2.32 2.19 -12.77
C LEU A 74 -2.49 1.14 -13.88
N GLN A 75 -1.50 1.00 -14.77
CA GLN A 75 -1.51 -0.03 -15.82
C GLN A 75 -1.82 -1.41 -15.23
N ASN A 76 -2.87 -2.06 -15.73
CA ASN A 76 -3.31 -3.39 -15.30
C ASN A 76 -4.24 -4.02 -16.35
N ASP A 77 -4.44 -5.33 -16.28
CA ASP A 77 -5.21 -6.10 -17.26
C ASP A 77 -6.68 -6.33 -16.87
N GLY A 78 -7.15 -5.63 -15.82
CA GLY A 78 -8.53 -5.71 -15.35
C GLY A 78 -8.80 -6.92 -14.44
N VAL A 79 -9.95 -6.86 -13.72
CA VAL A 79 -10.32 -7.84 -12.70
C VAL A 79 -10.57 -9.23 -13.27
N ASP A 80 -11.15 -9.34 -14.46
CA ASP A 80 -11.43 -10.64 -15.09
C ASP A 80 -10.15 -11.40 -15.45
N ASN A 81 -9.13 -10.67 -15.95
CA ASN A 81 -7.82 -11.27 -16.22
C ASN A 81 -7.13 -11.71 -14.93
N PHE A 82 -7.20 -10.89 -13.89
CA PHE A 82 -6.65 -11.21 -12.57
C PHE A 82 -7.25 -12.51 -12.02
N ILE A 83 -8.59 -12.62 -11.98
CA ILE A 83 -9.27 -13.81 -11.46
C ILE A 83 -8.92 -15.05 -12.31
N LYS A 84 -8.91 -14.93 -13.63
CA LYS A 84 -8.69 -16.05 -14.52
C LYS A 84 -7.24 -16.57 -14.53
N ASN A 85 -6.26 -15.68 -14.45
CA ASN A 85 -4.85 -15.98 -14.71
C ASN A 85 -3.97 -15.80 -13.47
N ASP A 86 -4.06 -14.65 -12.78
CA ASP A 86 -3.13 -14.27 -11.72
C ASP A 86 -3.44 -15.00 -10.41
N MET A 87 -4.72 -15.22 -10.08
CA MET A 87 -5.14 -15.98 -8.89
C MET A 87 -4.54 -17.39 -8.87
N LYS A 88 -4.45 -18.08 -10.00
CA LYS A 88 -3.84 -19.43 -10.10
C LYS A 88 -2.39 -19.49 -9.63
N PHE A 89 -1.68 -18.39 -9.71
CA PHE A 89 -0.33 -18.26 -9.19
C PHE A 89 -0.36 -17.98 -7.68
N LEU A 90 -1.17 -17.02 -7.26
CA LEU A 90 -1.27 -16.58 -5.86
C LEU A 90 -1.79 -17.69 -4.92
N GLU A 91 -2.77 -18.48 -5.34
CA GLU A 91 -3.34 -19.61 -4.58
C GLU A 91 -2.29 -20.69 -4.21
N LYS A 92 -1.16 -20.72 -4.91
CA LYS A 92 -0.06 -21.64 -4.60
C LYS A 92 0.88 -21.08 -3.53
N GLN A 93 0.78 -19.78 -3.24
CA GLN A 93 1.64 -19.13 -2.28
C GLN A 93 1.02 -19.28 -0.87
N ASN A 94 1.78 -19.80 0.07
CA ASN A 94 1.33 -19.92 1.46
C ASN A 94 1.51 -18.57 2.21
N THR A 95 0.83 -17.53 1.74
CA THR A 95 0.85 -16.19 2.34
C THR A 95 -0.48 -15.49 2.06
N ASN A 96 -0.82 -14.47 2.86
CA ASN A 96 -2.05 -13.71 2.66
C ASN A 96 -2.01 -12.92 1.35
N ILE A 97 -3.15 -12.83 0.69
CA ILE A 97 -3.34 -12.13 -0.59
C ILE A 97 -4.21 -10.91 -0.35
N ILE A 98 -3.65 -9.72 -0.58
CA ILE A 98 -4.38 -8.45 -0.49
C ILE A 98 -4.49 -7.86 -1.90
N VAL A 99 -5.71 -7.65 -2.36
CA VAL A 99 -5.95 -7.10 -3.70
C VAL A 99 -6.20 -5.60 -3.62
N ASN A 100 -5.26 -4.82 -4.18
CA ASN A 100 -5.46 -3.39 -4.35
C ASN A 100 -6.44 -3.14 -5.49
N ILE A 101 -7.50 -2.38 -5.25
CA ILE A 101 -8.52 -2.06 -6.26
C ILE A 101 -8.53 -0.57 -6.60
N ALA A 102 -8.76 -0.27 -7.87
CA ALA A 102 -8.84 1.09 -8.40
C ALA A 102 -10.06 1.24 -9.33
N GLY A 103 -10.62 2.43 -9.39
CA GLY A 103 -11.76 2.75 -10.24
C GLY A 103 -11.82 4.24 -10.55
N LYS A 104 -12.62 4.62 -11.54
CA LYS A 104 -12.93 6.01 -11.89
C LYS A 104 -14.20 6.50 -11.21
N THR A 105 -15.10 5.57 -10.89
CA THR A 105 -16.39 5.84 -10.24
C THR A 105 -16.60 4.92 -9.06
N VAL A 106 -17.49 5.29 -8.15
CA VAL A 106 -17.87 4.45 -7.00
C VAL A 106 -18.40 3.08 -7.47
N GLU A 107 -19.18 3.07 -8.57
CA GLU A 107 -19.77 1.84 -9.10
C GLU A 107 -18.69 0.89 -9.66
N GLU A 108 -17.63 1.41 -10.29
CA GLU A 108 -16.50 0.57 -10.72
C GLU A 108 -15.81 -0.10 -9.52
N TYR A 109 -15.54 0.63 -8.44
CA TYR A 109 -14.96 0.06 -7.21
C TYR A 109 -15.86 -1.02 -6.61
N LYS A 110 -17.18 -0.77 -6.55
CA LYS A 110 -18.15 -1.76 -6.04
C LYS A 110 -18.20 -3.01 -6.91
N GLU A 111 -18.16 -2.84 -8.23
CA GLU A 111 -18.22 -3.99 -9.14
C GLU A 111 -16.94 -4.84 -9.04
N VAL A 112 -15.76 -4.21 -8.95
CA VAL A 112 -14.51 -4.94 -8.73
C VAL A 112 -14.56 -5.70 -7.40
N ALA A 113 -15.02 -5.06 -6.31
CA ALA A 113 -15.15 -5.70 -5.02
C ALA A 113 -16.12 -6.90 -5.05
N ARG A 114 -17.26 -6.80 -5.76
CA ARG A 114 -18.21 -7.92 -5.94
C ARG A 114 -17.58 -9.10 -6.68
N ARG A 115 -16.83 -8.84 -7.76
CA ARG A 115 -16.16 -9.91 -8.52
C ARG A 115 -15.09 -10.62 -7.73
N LEU A 116 -14.48 -9.95 -6.76
CA LEU A 116 -13.47 -10.54 -5.88
C LEU A 116 -14.08 -11.28 -4.68
N GLU A 117 -15.37 -11.12 -4.39
CA GLU A 117 -16.02 -11.70 -3.19
C GLU A 117 -15.86 -13.22 -3.10
N ASP A 118 -16.06 -13.92 -4.22
CA ASP A 118 -16.04 -15.38 -4.31
C ASP A 118 -14.62 -15.94 -4.62
N THR A 119 -13.56 -15.12 -4.50
CA THR A 119 -12.16 -15.54 -4.72
C THR A 119 -11.45 -15.80 -3.40
N ASP A 120 -10.36 -16.58 -3.43
CA ASP A 120 -9.56 -16.94 -2.25
C ASP A 120 -8.57 -15.84 -1.82
N ILE A 121 -8.97 -14.56 -1.97
CA ILE A 121 -8.20 -13.43 -1.42
C ILE A 121 -8.58 -13.21 0.04
N ASP A 122 -7.63 -12.70 0.82
CA ASP A 122 -7.84 -12.45 2.26
C ASP A 122 -8.44 -11.08 2.53
N MET A 123 -8.00 -10.03 1.82
CA MET A 123 -8.45 -8.66 2.04
C MET A 123 -8.48 -7.85 0.73
N ILE A 124 -9.26 -6.77 0.74
CA ILE A 124 -9.28 -5.76 -0.33
C ILE A 124 -8.61 -4.48 0.16
N GLU A 125 -7.66 -3.93 -0.63
CA GLU A 125 -7.09 -2.59 -0.39
C GLU A 125 -7.74 -1.58 -1.34
N LEU A 126 -8.61 -0.72 -0.84
CA LEU A 126 -9.29 0.34 -1.58
C LEU A 126 -8.34 1.52 -1.82
N ASN A 127 -7.92 1.73 -3.05
CA ASN A 127 -7.01 2.81 -3.43
C ASN A 127 -7.80 4.09 -3.76
N ILE A 128 -7.99 4.97 -2.77
CA ILE A 128 -8.67 6.26 -2.94
C ILE A 128 -7.71 7.41 -3.31
N SER A 129 -6.42 7.13 -3.47
CA SER A 129 -5.38 8.15 -3.67
C SER A 129 -5.08 8.46 -5.14
N CYS A 130 -5.90 7.98 -6.09
CA CYS A 130 -5.65 8.18 -7.52
C CYS A 130 -6.05 9.62 -7.95
N PRO A 131 -5.11 10.48 -8.35
CA PRO A 131 -5.41 11.87 -8.73
C PRO A 131 -6.04 12.02 -10.13
N ASN A 132 -6.22 10.94 -10.88
CA ASN A 132 -6.53 10.95 -12.32
C ASN A 132 -7.96 10.60 -12.68
N VAL A 133 -8.94 10.76 -11.78
CA VAL A 133 -10.35 10.59 -12.14
C VAL A 133 -10.84 11.87 -12.80
N LYS A 134 -10.85 11.92 -14.14
CA LYS A 134 -11.26 13.09 -14.92
C LYS A 134 -12.76 13.41 -14.87
N GLU A 135 -13.59 12.46 -14.46
CA GLU A 135 -15.04 12.66 -14.36
C GLU A 135 -15.44 12.92 -12.90
N GLY A 136 -15.67 14.20 -12.61
CA GLY A 136 -16.10 14.66 -11.30
C GLY A 136 -15.10 15.52 -10.52
N GLY A 137 -13.84 15.65 -10.97
CA GLY A 137 -12.88 16.65 -10.51
C GLY A 137 -12.40 16.57 -9.06
N VAL A 138 -12.75 15.52 -8.31
CA VAL A 138 -12.40 15.38 -6.89
C VAL A 138 -11.70 14.04 -6.68
N ALA A 139 -10.46 14.10 -6.23
CA ALA A 139 -9.77 12.92 -5.75
C ALA A 139 -10.45 12.42 -4.46
N PHE A 140 -11.02 11.22 -4.48
CA PHE A 140 -11.71 10.63 -3.32
C PHE A 140 -10.89 10.71 -2.02
N GLY A 141 -9.58 10.61 -2.11
CA GLY A 141 -8.67 10.61 -0.96
C GLY A 141 -8.26 11.99 -0.43
N THR A 142 -8.77 13.10 -0.98
CA THR A 142 -8.44 14.46 -0.51
C THR A 142 -9.64 15.19 0.12
N ASN A 143 -10.81 14.55 0.15
CA ASN A 143 -12.02 15.07 0.77
C ASN A 143 -12.62 14.04 1.72
N ALA A 144 -12.77 14.37 3.00
CA ALA A 144 -13.22 13.46 4.04
C ALA A 144 -14.61 12.85 3.75
N LEU A 145 -15.59 13.66 3.31
CA LEU A 145 -16.95 13.17 3.02
C LEU A 145 -16.95 12.18 1.86
N MET A 146 -16.12 12.40 0.86
CA MET A 146 -16.01 11.49 -0.28
C MET A 146 -15.26 10.21 0.10
N ALA A 147 -14.22 10.31 0.93
CA ALA A 147 -13.49 9.16 1.47
C ALA A 147 -14.41 8.26 2.32
N GLU A 148 -15.22 8.85 3.20
CA GLU A 148 -16.24 8.13 3.96
C GLU A 148 -17.26 7.46 3.04
N SER A 149 -17.82 8.22 2.10
CA SER A 149 -18.87 7.73 1.20
C SER A 149 -18.40 6.54 0.36
N ILE A 150 -17.23 6.62 -0.29
CA ILE A 150 -16.72 5.51 -1.11
C ILE A 150 -16.39 4.28 -0.26
N THR A 151 -15.79 4.47 0.92
CA THR A 151 -15.50 3.38 1.86
C THR A 151 -16.79 2.66 2.24
N LYS A 152 -17.82 3.41 2.63
CA LYS A 152 -19.13 2.86 3.00
C LYS A 152 -19.81 2.13 1.85
N GLU A 153 -19.76 2.67 0.65
CA GLU A 153 -20.38 2.04 -0.53
C GLU A 153 -19.67 0.74 -0.94
N VAL A 154 -18.35 0.69 -0.85
CA VAL A 154 -17.60 -0.55 -1.13
C VAL A 154 -17.84 -1.57 -0.02
N LYS A 155 -17.82 -1.15 1.26
CA LYS A 155 -18.06 -2.05 2.40
C LYS A 155 -19.44 -2.74 2.37
N LYS A 156 -20.45 -2.11 1.76
CA LYS A 156 -21.80 -2.71 1.60
C LYS A 156 -21.85 -3.90 0.65
N VAL A 157 -20.87 -4.06 -0.22
CA VAL A 157 -20.90 -5.04 -1.31
C VAL A 157 -19.87 -6.15 -1.17
N THR A 158 -19.07 -6.14 -0.09
CA THR A 158 -18.09 -7.18 0.22
C THR A 158 -18.11 -7.52 1.70
N ASN A 159 -17.93 -8.80 2.03
CA ASN A 159 -17.67 -9.29 3.39
C ASN A 159 -16.15 -9.39 3.67
N LYS A 160 -15.31 -9.26 2.64
CA LYS A 160 -13.86 -9.25 2.82
C LYS A 160 -13.45 -8.05 3.68
N PRO A 161 -12.48 -8.22 4.59
CA PRO A 161 -11.91 -7.08 5.31
C PRO A 161 -11.39 -6.01 4.36
N LEU A 162 -11.72 -4.75 4.64
CA LEU A 162 -11.45 -3.60 3.78
C LEU A 162 -10.34 -2.72 4.37
N ILE A 163 -9.21 -2.67 3.69
CA ILE A 163 -8.13 -1.71 3.93
C ILE A 163 -8.40 -0.47 3.08
N VAL A 164 -8.21 0.73 3.63
CA VAL A 164 -8.30 1.97 2.82
C VAL A 164 -6.93 2.63 2.75
N LYS A 165 -6.42 2.82 1.51
CA LYS A 165 -5.09 3.41 1.28
C LYS A 165 -5.16 4.91 1.14
N LEU A 166 -4.53 5.63 2.09
CA LEU A 166 -4.58 7.08 2.20
C LEU A 166 -3.48 7.78 1.38
N SER A 167 -3.86 8.94 0.82
CA SER A 167 -2.95 9.87 0.17
C SER A 167 -2.28 10.79 1.18
N PRO A 168 -0.97 11.07 1.07
CA PRO A 168 -0.29 12.08 1.89
C PRO A 168 -0.53 13.51 1.40
N ASN A 169 -1.17 13.69 0.25
CA ASN A 169 -1.31 15.01 -0.41
C ASN A 169 -2.54 15.76 0.12
N VAL A 170 -2.62 15.88 1.43
CA VAL A 170 -3.69 16.55 2.18
C VAL A 170 -3.07 17.42 3.27
N THR A 171 -3.81 18.41 3.75
CA THR A 171 -3.35 19.29 4.84
C THR A 171 -3.36 18.56 6.16
N ASP A 172 -4.43 17.83 6.47
CA ASP A 172 -4.58 17.00 7.66
C ASP A 172 -5.05 15.60 7.29
N ILE A 173 -4.15 14.61 7.42
CA ILE A 173 -4.46 13.22 7.09
C ILE A 173 -5.38 12.57 8.13
N THR A 174 -5.45 13.12 9.35
CA THR A 174 -6.30 12.58 10.42
C THR A 174 -7.78 12.78 10.14
N GLU A 175 -8.17 13.83 9.41
CA GLU A 175 -9.55 14.02 8.95
C GLU A 175 -9.98 12.90 7.99
N ILE A 176 -9.11 12.54 7.05
CA ILE A 176 -9.38 11.46 6.10
C ILE A 176 -9.40 10.11 6.83
N ALA A 177 -8.48 9.89 7.78
CA ALA A 177 -8.43 8.66 8.56
C ALA A 177 -9.72 8.42 9.36
N ARG A 178 -10.22 9.44 10.08
CA ARG A 178 -11.51 9.36 10.78
C ARG A 178 -12.68 9.10 9.83
N ALA A 179 -12.66 9.72 8.67
CA ALA A 179 -13.72 9.55 7.67
C ALA A 179 -13.79 8.12 7.12
N VAL A 180 -12.65 7.50 6.79
CA VAL A 180 -12.65 6.12 6.30
C VAL A 180 -12.99 5.12 7.41
N GLU A 181 -12.57 5.35 8.66
CA GLU A 181 -13.00 4.56 9.81
C GLU A 181 -14.52 4.64 10.01
N SER A 182 -15.11 5.85 9.99
CA SER A 182 -16.56 6.07 9.99
C SER A 182 -17.27 5.37 8.83
N GLY A 183 -16.62 5.30 7.67
CA GLY A 183 -17.11 4.59 6.48
C GLY A 183 -17.10 3.07 6.61
N GLY A 184 -16.48 2.52 7.66
CA GLY A 184 -16.42 1.09 7.94
C GLY A 184 -15.17 0.40 7.41
N ALA A 185 -14.06 1.13 7.24
CA ALA A 185 -12.76 0.52 6.99
C ALA A 185 -12.35 -0.37 8.17
N ASP A 186 -11.79 -1.54 7.89
CA ASP A 186 -11.27 -2.46 8.92
C ASP A 186 -9.79 -2.20 9.22
N CYS A 187 -9.09 -1.50 8.30
CA CYS A 187 -7.68 -1.16 8.42
C CYS A 187 -7.36 0.05 7.53
N ILE A 188 -6.34 0.80 7.86
CA ILE A 188 -5.79 1.86 7.02
C ILE A 188 -4.40 1.43 6.52
N SER A 189 -4.10 1.63 5.23
CA SER A 189 -2.73 1.62 4.73
C SER A 189 -2.28 3.04 4.35
N MET A 190 -1.06 3.40 4.71
CA MET A 190 -0.52 4.75 4.50
C MET A 190 1.00 4.80 4.61
N ILE A 191 1.61 5.63 3.78
CA ILE A 191 1.10 6.62 2.85
C ILE A 191 1.33 6.19 1.39
N ASN A 192 0.47 6.67 0.47
CA ASN A 192 0.80 6.65 -0.95
C ASN A 192 1.91 7.69 -1.22
N THR A 193 2.21 7.97 -2.48
CA THR A 193 3.31 8.83 -2.90
C THR A 193 3.01 10.32 -2.77
N LEU A 194 4.03 11.12 -2.47
CA LEU A 194 3.96 12.59 -2.50
C LEU A 194 4.01 13.10 -3.94
N ILE A 195 3.23 14.13 -4.27
CA ILE A 195 3.30 14.75 -5.61
C ILE A 195 4.63 15.50 -5.76
N GLY A 196 5.33 15.22 -6.86
CA GLY A 196 6.59 15.85 -7.19
C GLY A 196 6.79 16.06 -8.69
N MET A 197 7.87 16.74 -9.06
CA MET A 197 8.26 17.01 -10.44
C MET A 197 9.77 16.98 -10.60
N LYS A 198 10.24 16.48 -11.75
CA LYS A 198 11.64 16.56 -12.17
C LYS A 198 11.76 17.24 -13.54
N ILE A 199 12.70 18.17 -13.67
CA ILE A 199 12.97 18.92 -14.89
C ILE A 199 14.34 18.53 -15.45
N ASP A 200 14.38 18.22 -16.75
CA ASP A 200 15.62 18.15 -17.52
C ASP A 200 16.01 19.57 -17.95
N ILE A 201 17.00 20.15 -17.29
CA ILE A 201 17.43 21.54 -17.53
C ILE A 201 18.07 21.75 -18.91
N HIS A 202 18.66 20.68 -19.47
CA HIS A 202 19.29 20.74 -20.79
C HIS A 202 18.27 20.71 -21.91
N ARG A 203 17.23 19.87 -21.78
CA ARG A 203 16.11 19.80 -22.70
C ARG A 203 15.03 20.86 -22.40
N ARG A 204 15.09 21.51 -21.22
CA ARG A 204 14.09 22.48 -20.74
C ARG A 204 12.67 21.94 -20.76
N LYS A 205 12.51 20.70 -20.30
CA LYS A 205 11.23 19.97 -20.31
C LYS A 205 11.08 19.14 -19.04
N PRO A 206 9.86 18.79 -18.61
CA PRO A 206 9.65 17.77 -17.60
C PRO A 206 10.25 16.44 -18.04
N VAL A 207 10.81 15.68 -17.08
CA VAL A 207 11.34 14.35 -17.35
C VAL A 207 10.21 13.35 -17.63
N LEU A 208 9.14 13.39 -16.82
CA LEU A 208 7.97 12.53 -17.02
C LEU A 208 7.04 13.10 -18.11
N PHE A 209 6.42 12.20 -18.88
CA PHE A 209 5.43 12.59 -19.89
C PHE A 209 4.27 13.39 -19.29
N ASN A 210 3.74 12.98 -18.14
CA ASN A 210 2.67 13.65 -17.42
C ASN A 210 3.14 14.87 -16.59
N LYS A 211 4.41 15.28 -16.73
CA LYS A 211 5.04 16.42 -16.04
C LYS A 211 5.25 16.17 -14.54
N ILE A 212 4.21 15.78 -13.81
CA ILE A 212 4.23 15.46 -12.38
C ILE A 212 4.06 13.96 -12.17
N GLY A 213 4.48 13.46 -11.01
CA GLY A 213 4.33 12.06 -10.60
C GLY A 213 4.43 11.92 -9.10
N GLY A 214 4.30 10.68 -8.62
CA GLY A 214 4.41 10.33 -7.21
C GLY A 214 5.87 10.10 -6.82
N LEU A 215 6.36 10.86 -5.85
CA LEU A 215 7.68 10.67 -5.21
C LEU A 215 7.57 9.57 -4.16
N SER A 216 8.50 8.62 -4.20
CA SER A 216 8.63 7.50 -3.26
C SER A 216 10.10 7.21 -2.94
N GLY A 217 10.36 6.32 -1.98
CA GLY A 217 11.70 5.96 -1.54
C GLY A 217 12.12 6.66 -0.24
N PRO A 218 13.39 6.53 0.20
CA PRO A 218 13.86 6.98 1.52
C PRO A 218 13.56 8.45 1.85
N ALA A 219 13.53 9.32 0.83
CA ALA A 219 13.28 10.75 1.03
C ALA A 219 11.92 11.06 1.68
N ILE A 220 10.92 10.19 1.54
CA ILE A 220 9.58 10.43 2.11
C ILE A 220 9.38 9.79 3.49
N LYS A 221 10.33 8.96 3.99
CA LYS A 221 10.17 8.24 5.26
C LYS A 221 9.80 9.13 6.44
N PRO A 222 10.46 10.27 6.71
CA PRO A 222 10.10 11.12 7.84
C PRO A 222 8.67 11.67 7.77
N VAL A 223 8.18 11.93 6.57
CA VAL A 223 6.79 12.38 6.36
C VAL A 223 5.83 11.23 6.65
N ALA A 224 6.13 10.04 6.16
CA ALA A 224 5.31 8.85 6.37
C ALA A 224 5.21 8.48 7.86
N ILE A 225 6.33 8.44 8.59
CA ILE A 225 6.38 8.16 10.04
C ILE A 225 5.53 9.16 10.82
N ARG A 226 5.70 10.48 10.55
CA ARG A 226 4.89 11.52 11.19
C ARG A 226 3.40 11.28 10.97
N MET A 227 3.00 10.99 9.73
CA MET A 227 1.59 10.77 9.39
C MET A 227 1.04 9.52 10.05
N VAL A 228 1.79 8.41 10.07
CA VAL A 228 1.40 7.18 10.78
C VAL A 228 1.22 7.46 12.27
N HIS A 229 2.15 8.18 12.90
CA HIS A 229 2.04 8.55 14.32
C HIS A 229 0.79 9.39 14.59
N GLN A 230 0.50 10.41 13.77
CA GLN A 230 -0.70 11.23 13.93
C GLN A 230 -1.99 10.42 13.79
N VAL A 231 -2.06 9.54 12.80
CA VAL A 231 -3.25 8.70 12.56
C VAL A 231 -3.42 7.66 13.66
N SER A 232 -2.33 7.04 14.15
CA SER A 232 -2.39 6.03 15.24
C SER A 232 -2.91 6.59 16.58
N LYS A 233 -2.82 7.91 16.79
CA LYS A 233 -3.42 8.58 17.95
C LYS A 233 -4.87 9.03 17.71
N THR A 234 -5.43 8.75 16.53
CA THR A 234 -6.70 9.34 16.08
C THR A 234 -7.78 8.30 15.78
N VAL A 235 -7.39 7.11 15.32
CA VAL A 235 -8.28 5.99 14.95
C VAL A 235 -7.99 4.76 15.77
N GLU A 236 -9.00 3.89 15.91
CA GLU A 236 -8.87 2.63 16.66
C GLU A 236 -8.50 1.45 15.77
N ILE A 237 -8.74 1.56 14.45
CA ILE A 237 -8.44 0.49 13.49
C ILE A 237 -6.94 0.37 13.20
N PRO A 238 -6.44 -0.85 12.90
CA PRO A 238 -5.03 -1.10 12.59
C PRO A 238 -4.50 -0.27 11.42
N ILE A 239 -3.17 -0.02 11.44
CA ILE A 239 -2.49 0.74 10.39
C ILE A 239 -1.38 -0.11 9.78
N ILE A 240 -1.33 -0.18 8.44
CA ILE A 240 -0.20 -0.68 7.66
C ILE A 240 0.62 0.52 7.20
N GLY A 241 1.81 0.68 7.77
CA GLY A 241 2.71 1.79 7.45
C GLY A 241 3.55 1.52 6.20
N MET A 242 3.69 2.51 5.33
CA MET A 242 4.57 2.45 4.15
C MET A 242 5.09 3.83 3.75
N GLY A 243 6.24 3.83 3.07
CA GLY A 243 6.86 5.05 2.55
C GLY A 243 8.31 5.20 2.99
N GLY A 244 9.25 4.75 2.15
CA GLY A 244 10.67 4.89 2.39
C GLY A 244 11.33 3.84 3.27
N ILE A 245 10.67 2.71 3.54
CA ILE A 245 11.23 1.56 4.25
C ILE A 245 12.26 0.88 3.35
N MET A 246 13.52 0.83 3.80
CA MET A 246 14.66 0.21 3.14
C MET A 246 15.30 -0.89 4.00
N THR A 247 15.17 -0.79 5.32
CA THR A 247 15.81 -1.67 6.31
C THR A 247 14.83 -2.11 7.39
N GLY A 248 15.21 -3.11 8.19
CA GLY A 248 14.42 -3.50 9.36
C GLY A 248 14.30 -2.40 10.40
N GLU A 249 15.32 -1.55 10.56
CA GLU A 249 15.28 -0.39 11.47
C GLU A 249 14.22 0.63 11.02
N ASP A 250 14.13 0.89 9.71
CA ASP A 250 13.05 1.74 9.18
C ASP A 250 11.67 1.18 9.52
N ALA A 251 11.49 -0.14 9.37
CA ALA A 251 10.22 -0.81 9.72
C ALA A 251 9.90 -0.69 11.23
N ILE A 252 10.91 -0.82 12.10
CA ILE A 252 10.75 -0.63 13.54
C ILE A 252 10.31 0.81 13.87
N GLU A 253 10.84 1.83 13.19
CA GLU A 253 10.37 3.21 13.36
C GLU A 253 8.86 3.33 13.07
N PHE A 254 8.36 2.69 12.00
CA PHE A 254 6.92 2.67 11.71
C PHE A 254 6.10 1.96 12.78
N ILE A 255 6.59 0.84 13.30
CA ILE A 255 5.91 0.09 14.36
C ILE A 255 5.87 0.93 15.65
N MET A 256 6.97 1.54 16.04
CA MET A 256 7.02 2.44 17.19
C MET A 256 6.11 3.66 17.02
N ALA A 257 5.93 4.15 15.79
CA ALA A 257 4.99 5.22 15.48
C ALA A 257 3.50 4.79 15.53
N GLY A 258 3.22 3.47 15.61
CA GLY A 258 1.88 2.93 15.77
C GLY A 258 1.39 2.00 14.65
N ALA A 259 2.22 1.71 13.64
CA ALA A 259 1.86 0.74 12.61
C ALA A 259 1.77 -0.69 13.19
N THR A 260 0.76 -1.44 12.75
CA THR A 260 0.56 -2.86 13.08
C THR A 260 1.34 -3.76 12.11
N GLY A 261 1.41 -3.36 10.84
CA GLY A 261 2.20 -4.00 9.79
C GLY A 261 2.89 -2.94 8.94
N VAL A 262 3.81 -3.38 8.09
CA VAL A 262 4.58 -2.50 7.20
C VAL A 262 4.60 -3.03 5.77
N ALA A 263 4.50 -2.13 4.78
CA ALA A 263 4.59 -2.51 3.39
C ALA A 263 5.83 -1.90 2.72
N VAL A 264 6.63 -2.76 2.08
CA VAL A 264 7.87 -2.39 1.39
C VAL A 264 7.57 -2.11 -0.07
N GLY A 265 7.92 -0.91 -0.53
CA GLY A 265 7.63 -0.43 -1.89
C GLY A 265 8.88 -0.28 -2.74
N THR A 266 9.37 0.93 -2.90
CA THR A 266 10.47 1.30 -3.80
C THR A 266 11.74 0.47 -3.59
N ALA A 267 11.99 -0.01 -2.37
CA ALA A 267 13.13 -0.87 -2.07
C ALA A 267 13.16 -2.14 -2.94
N ASN A 268 12.00 -2.74 -3.26
CA ASN A 268 11.91 -3.93 -4.12
C ASN A 268 12.38 -3.66 -5.57
N LEU A 269 12.29 -2.42 -6.04
CA LEU A 269 12.77 -2.03 -7.38
C LEU A 269 14.29 -1.83 -7.41
N ILE A 270 14.94 -1.71 -6.26
CA ILE A 270 16.39 -1.53 -6.09
C ILE A 270 17.03 -2.88 -5.73
N ASN A 271 16.42 -3.61 -4.81
CA ASN A 271 16.88 -4.91 -4.34
C ASN A 271 15.68 -5.89 -4.28
N PRO A 272 15.67 -6.96 -5.08
CA PRO A 272 14.54 -7.89 -5.11
C PRO A 272 14.36 -8.69 -3.80
N THR A 273 15.36 -8.72 -2.91
CA THR A 273 15.27 -9.36 -1.59
C THR A 273 14.84 -8.40 -0.48
N ALA A 274 14.58 -7.12 -0.78
CA ALA A 274 14.37 -6.07 0.22
C ALA A 274 13.30 -6.40 1.27
N THR A 275 12.20 -7.07 0.90
CA THR A 275 11.16 -7.47 1.85
C THR A 275 11.68 -8.48 2.88
N ILE A 276 12.49 -9.44 2.45
CA ILE A 276 13.10 -10.44 3.34
C ILE A 276 14.17 -9.80 4.21
N ASP A 277 15.00 -8.93 3.63
CA ASP A 277 16.05 -8.21 4.37
C ASP A 277 15.43 -7.34 5.48
N VAL A 278 14.29 -6.69 5.21
CA VAL A 278 13.51 -5.95 6.21
C VAL A 278 12.99 -6.87 7.31
N LEU A 279 12.41 -8.02 6.95
CA LEU A 279 11.92 -9.01 7.92
C LEU A 279 13.04 -9.53 8.83
N ASP A 280 14.19 -9.86 8.26
CA ASP A 280 15.32 -10.37 9.02
C ASP A 280 15.95 -9.27 9.90
N GLY A 281 15.93 -8.01 9.42
CA GLY A 281 16.31 -6.86 10.23
C GLY A 281 15.40 -6.64 11.45
N ILE A 282 14.08 -6.83 11.30
CA ILE A 282 13.12 -6.80 12.42
C ILE A 282 13.45 -7.91 13.43
N LYS A 283 13.63 -9.15 12.96
CA LYS A 283 14.01 -10.29 13.82
C LYS A 283 15.31 -10.02 14.59
N LYS A 284 16.30 -9.47 13.88
CA LYS A 284 17.58 -9.08 14.49
C LYS A 284 17.38 -8.04 15.60
N TYR A 285 16.64 -6.98 15.32
CA TYR A 285 16.34 -5.94 16.30
C TYR A 285 15.66 -6.52 17.55
N MET A 286 14.62 -7.36 17.37
CA MET A 286 13.94 -8.01 18.48
C MET A 286 14.88 -8.86 19.33
N ASN A 287 15.79 -9.60 18.69
CA ASN A 287 16.80 -10.40 19.39
C ASN A 287 17.80 -9.54 20.16
N ASP A 288 18.34 -8.50 19.54
CA ASP A 288 19.34 -7.60 20.13
C ASP A 288 18.79 -6.86 21.38
N TYR A 289 17.49 -6.55 21.37
CA TYR A 289 16.81 -5.85 22.48
C TYR A 289 15.97 -6.76 23.38
N ASN A 290 16.06 -8.10 23.22
CA ASN A 290 15.31 -9.09 23.99
C ASN A 290 13.77 -8.88 23.93
N ILE A 291 13.25 -8.46 22.79
CA ILE A 291 11.81 -8.27 22.56
C ILE A 291 11.22 -9.63 22.15
N THR A 292 10.29 -10.14 22.93
CA THR A 292 9.64 -11.43 22.67
C THR A 292 8.35 -11.30 21.88
N ASP A 293 7.71 -10.14 21.93
CA ASP A 293 6.48 -9.82 21.20
C ASP A 293 6.60 -8.43 20.56
N LEU A 294 6.47 -8.36 19.23
CA LEU A 294 6.62 -7.10 18.48
C LEU A 294 5.55 -6.08 18.86
N SER A 295 4.37 -6.54 19.28
CA SER A 295 3.29 -5.63 19.71
C SER A 295 3.66 -4.79 20.94
N SER A 296 4.64 -5.23 21.74
CA SER A 296 5.08 -4.51 22.96
C SER A 296 5.78 -3.18 22.68
N ILE A 297 6.24 -2.99 21.43
CA ILE A 297 6.88 -1.72 21.00
C ILE A 297 6.02 -0.91 20.05
N ARG A 298 4.79 -1.36 19.76
CA ARG A 298 3.89 -0.64 18.89
C ARG A 298 3.31 0.59 19.55
N GLY A 299 3.48 1.75 18.89
CA GLY A 299 2.89 3.02 19.34
C GLY A 299 3.45 3.54 20.68
N ILE A 300 4.69 3.15 21.03
CA ILE A 300 5.33 3.55 22.29
C ILE A 300 5.86 4.99 22.29
N ILE A 301 5.83 5.65 21.14
CA ILE A 301 6.27 7.04 21.01
C ILE A 301 5.11 7.95 21.38
N ASP A 302 5.36 8.88 22.32
CA ASP A 302 4.39 9.87 22.83
C ASP A 302 4.18 11.05 21.86
#